data_fa6599954408b397e21a1b56c32f7ae1
#
_entry.id   fa6599954408b397e21a1b56c32f7ae1
#
_cell.length_a   1.000
_cell.length_b   1.000
_cell.length_c   1.000
_cell.angle_alpha   90.00
_cell.angle_beta   90.00
_cell.angle_gamma   90.00
#
_symmetry.space_group_name_H-M   'P 1'
#
loop_
_entity.id
_entity.type
_entity.pdbx_description
1 polymer ?
#
loop_
_entity_poly.entity_id
_entity_poly.type
_entity_poly.pdbx_seq_one_letter_code
_entity_poly.pdbx_strand_id
1 'polypeptide(L)'
;MTNKPTNCLLGGALGDSLGYPVEFSSYREIQQNNPSGITFINFSEPVLISDDTQMSLFTASALLISDNYLTNLWDCYQDWLETQWKTDKQSMSHKPVSKLVDFQELFNSREPGRTCLMTLAQQKPGSLQHPINNSKGCGGIMRVAPIGLIDEDENIIAQLGAESSALTHGHPLSSLSSAYLAVLIHRLLTSNISPQLVLDTLNFIKSKFSTMDYLSDFTEIIKLATNLSQTTDNDFINFQRLGKGWVAEETLAIALYCSLKYQKDPCRAIEISVNHDGDSDSTGSITGQIVGVQQSNSLWLPASYLNKLELRDVIISLGKKLSQKFKI
;
A
#
# COMPACT_ATOMS: atom_id res chain seq x y z
N MET A 1 -15.16 17.59 4.98
CA MET A 1 -14.37 17.52 3.73
C MET A 1 -13.23 16.56 3.97
N THR A 2 -12.94 15.68 3.03
CA THR A 2 -11.73 14.85 3.03
C THR A 2 -10.57 15.70 2.48
N ASN A 3 -9.34 15.34 2.87
CA ASN A 3 -8.10 15.94 2.40
C ASN A 3 -7.22 14.86 1.76
N LYS A 4 -6.13 15.22 1.16
CA LYS A 4 -5.24 14.29 0.44
C LYS A 4 -4.77 13.11 1.29
N PRO A 5 -4.30 13.29 2.55
CA PRO A 5 -3.98 12.16 3.42
C PRO A 5 -5.16 11.22 3.68
N THR A 6 -6.36 11.78 3.95
CA THR A 6 -7.57 10.96 4.12
C THR A 6 -7.92 10.19 2.86
N ASN A 7 -7.83 10.84 1.69
CA ASN A 7 -8.13 10.20 0.41
C ASN A 7 -7.09 9.14 0.02
N CYS A 8 -5.82 9.31 0.39
CA CYS A 8 -4.79 8.29 0.24
C CYS A 8 -5.15 7.02 1.02
N LEU A 9 -5.46 7.16 2.32
CA LEU A 9 -5.82 6.01 3.16
C LEU A 9 -7.14 5.37 2.73
N LEU A 10 -8.17 6.17 2.42
CA LEU A 10 -9.46 5.65 1.92
C LEU A 10 -9.29 4.94 0.58
N GLY A 11 -8.52 5.52 -0.34
CA GLY A 11 -8.24 4.91 -1.63
C GLY A 11 -7.58 3.54 -1.48
N GLY A 12 -6.57 3.45 -0.60
CA GLY A 12 -5.93 2.19 -0.27
C GLY A 12 -6.92 1.16 0.27
N ALA A 13 -7.72 1.53 1.27
CA ALA A 13 -8.71 0.64 1.87
C ALA A 13 -9.83 0.22 0.90
N LEU A 14 -10.21 1.09 -0.04
CA LEU A 14 -11.18 0.75 -1.09
C LEU A 14 -10.61 -0.27 -2.08
N GLY A 15 -9.36 -0.09 -2.48
CA GLY A 15 -8.69 -1.01 -3.40
C GLY A 15 -8.41 -2.36 -2.76
N ASP A 16 -7.90 -2.37 -1.53
CA ASP A 16 -7.71 -3.54 -0.69
C ASP A 16 -9.02 -4.33 -0.56
N SER A 17 -10.06 -3.72 0.01
CA SER A 17 -11.33 -4.39 0.26
C SER A 17 -12.05 -4.87 -1.01
N LEU A 18 -11.80 -4.23 -2.16
CA LEU A 18 -12.33 -4.67 -3.45
C LEU A 18 -11.59 -5.90 -3.99
N GLY A 19 -10.26 -5.95 -3.80
CA GLY A 19 -9.40 -7.05 -4.24
C GLY A 19 -9.43 -8.26 -3.32
N TYR A 20 -9.55 -8.07 -2.01
CA TYR A 20 -9.46 -9.10 -0.99
C TYR A 20 -10.33 -10.35 -1.24
N PRO A 21 -11.61 -10.25 -1.63
CA PRO A 21 -12.42 -11.44 -1.92
C PRO A 21 -11.92 -12.29 -3.08
N VAL A 22 -11.01 -11.77 -3.91
CA VAL A 22 -10.50 -12.44 -5.13
C VAL A 22 -8.98 -12.58 -5.15
N GLU A 23 -8.31 -12.31 -4.04
CA GLU A 23 -6.83 -12.35 -3.89
C GLU A 23 -6.21 -13.63 -4.45
N PHE A 24 -6.81 -14.79 -4.16
CA PHE A 24 -6.29 -16.10 -4.60
C PHE A 24 -6.98 -16.63 -5.85
N SER A 25 -7.84 -15.82 -6.50
CA SER A 25 -8.57 -16.24 -7.69
C SER A 25 -7.76 -15.96 -8.96
N SER A 26 -7.87 -16.86 -9.94
CA SER A 26 -7.38 -16.55 -11.27
C SER A 26 -8.32 -15.57 -11.99
N TYR A 27 -7.79 -14.81 -12.93
CA TYR A 27 -8.59 -13.93 -13.80
C TYR A 27 -9.76 -14.66 -14.45
N ARG A 28 -9.52 -15.94 -14.85
CA ARG A 28 -10.57 -16.78 -15.44
C ARG A 28 -11.71 -17.04 -14.46
N GLU A 29 -11.40 -17.36 -13.20
CA GLU A 29 -12.42 -17.57 -12.16
C GLU A 29 -13.17 -16.27 -11.85
N ILE A 30 -12.45 -15.14 -11.77
CA ILE A 30 -13.07 -13.81 -11.61
C ILE A 30 -14.09 -13.57 -12.73
N GLN A 31 -13.70 -13.78 -14.00
CA GLN A 31 -14.58 -13.56 -15.16
C GLN A 31 -15.75 -14.57 -15.24
N GLN A 32 -15.56 -15.81 -14.79
CA GLN A 32 -16.63 -16.79 -14.75
C GLN A 32 -17.70 -16.43 -13.72
N ASN A 33 -17.28 -15.96 -12.54
CA ASN A 33 -18.18 -15.59 -11.45
C ASN A 33 -18.76 -14.18 -11.62
N ASN A 34 -18.00 -13.29 -12.25
CA ASN A 34 -18.32 -11.89 -12.46
C ASN A 34 -17.95 -11.48 -13.90
N PRO A 35 -18.82 -11.69 -14.90
CA PRO A 35 -18.51 -11.40 -16.31
C PRO A 35 -18.11 -9.95 -16.59
N SER A 36 -18.55 -9.01 -15.76
CA SER A 36 -18.14 -7.59 -15.82
C SER A 36 -16.88 -7.27 -15.02
N GLY A 37 -16.26 -8.28 -14.42
CA GLY A 37 -15.19 -8.12 -13.43
C GLY A 37 -15.73 -7.64 -12.06
N ILE A 38 -14.81 -7.55 -11.11
CA ILE A 38 -15.06 -6.96 -9.77
C ILE A 38 -15.05 -5.43 -9.92
N THR A 39 -16.09 -4.79 -9.41
CA THR A 39 -16.26 -3.32 -9.52
C THR A 39 -16.93 -2.77 -8.26
N PHE A 40 -16.90 -1.45 -8.06
CA PHE A 40 -17.60 -0.78 -6.95
C PHE A 40 -19.13 -0.84 -7.04
N ILE A 41 -19.68 -1.36 -8.15
CA ILE A 41 -21.12 -1.62 -8.32
C ILE A 41 -21.42 -3.10 -8.11
N ASN A 42 -20.53 -3.98 -8.59
CA ASN A 42 -20.64 -5.43 -8.47
C ASN A 42 -19.54 -5.94 -7.52
N PHE A 43 -19.85 -6.03 -6.24
CA PHE A 43 -18.94 -6.42 -5.17
C PHE A 43 -19.59 -7.36 -4.16
N SER A 44 -18.78 -8.08 -3.40
CA SER A 44 -19.23 -8.96 -2.32
C SER A 44 -19.43 -8.18 -1.01
N GLU A 45 -20.39 -8.58 -0.20
CA GLU A 45 -20.57 -8.09 1.18
C GLU A 45 -20.25 -9.21 2.18
N PRO A 46 -19.72 -8.88 3.37
CA PRO A 46 -19.36 -7.55 3.88
C PRO A 46 -18.10 -6.98 3.20
N VAL A 47 -17.94 -5.63 3.21
CA VAL A 47 -16.76 -4.94 2.68
C VAL A 47 -15.69 -4.88 3.75
N LEU A 48 -14.85 -5.90 3.78
CA LEU A 48 -13.79 -6.10 4.77
C LEU A 48 -12.44 -5.67 4.22
N ILE A 49 -11.60 -5.12 5.07
CA ILE A 49 -10.19 -4.85 4.78
C ILE A 49 -9.32 -6.08 5.05
N SER A 50 -8.18 -6.20 4.36
CA SER A 50 -7.12 -7.19 4.63
C SER A 50 -6.02 -6.64 5.53
N ASP A 51 -4.92 -7.40 5.68
CA ASP A 51 -3.72 -6.94 6.38
C ASP A 51 -3.04 -5.74 5.70
N ASP A 52 -3.24 -5.52 4.40
CA ASP A 52 -2.79 -4.34 3.66
C ASP A 52 -3.25 -3.04 4.32
N THR A 53 -4.57 -2.89 4.49
CA THR A 53 -5.12 -1.72 5.17
C THR A 53 -4.76 -1.73 6.65
N GLN A 54 -4.87 -2.87 7.34
CA GLN A 54 -4.50 -2.95 8.76
C GLN A 54 -3.09 -2.39 8.98
N MET A 55 -2.07 -2.90 8.28
CA MET A 55 -0.69 -2.46 8.44
C MET A 55 -0.47 -1.01 7.99
N SER A 56 -1.17 -0.53 6.94
CA SER A 56 -1.16 0.88 6.56
C SER A 56 -1.69 1.79 7.68
N LEU A 57 -2.73 1.38 8.39
CA LEU A 57 -3.26 2.14 9.55
C LEU A 57 -2.26 2.15 10.71
N PHE A 58 -1.59 1.02 11.00
CA PHE A 58 -0.55 0.97 12.03
C PHE A 58 0.66 1.83 11.65
N THR A 59 1.04 1.90 10.37
CA THR A 59 2.03 2.86 9.87
C THR A 59 1.58 4.30 10.13
N ALA A 60 0.37 4.66 9.73
CA ALA A 60 -0.20 5.98 9.97
C ALA A 60 -0.24 6.34 11.46
N SER A 61 -0.59 5.38 12.33
CA SER A 61 -0.57 5.55 13.79
C SER A 61 0.84 5.82 14.31
N ALA A 62 1.85 5.09 13.85
CA ALA A 62 3.25 5.25 14.23
C ALA A 62 3.78 6.66 13.95
N LEU A 63 3.45 7.20 12.79
CA LEU A 63 3.86 8.56 12.38
C LEU A 63 3.24 9.67 13.25
N LEU A 64 2.17 9.37 13.98
CA LEU A 64 1.51 10.33 14.88
C LEU A 64 2.09 10.34 16.29
N ILE A 65 2.89 9.34 16.69
CA ILE A 65 3.42 9.20 18.07
C ILE A 65 4.52 10.25 18.34
N SER A 66 5.60 10.20 17.58
CA SER A 66 6.77 11.10 17.70
C SER A 66 7.56 11.11 16.40
N ASP A 67 8.64 11.90 16.34
CA ASP A 67 9.50 11.97 15.15
C ASP A 67 10.59 10.86 15.12
N ASN A 68 10.59 9.94 16.09
CA ASN A 68 11.38 8.72 16.04
C ASN A 68 10.64 7.65 15.20
N TYR A 69 10.42 7.96 13.93
CA TYR A 69 9.53 7.21 13.05
C TYR A 69 9.84 5.71 12.98
N LEU A 70 11.11 5.32 12.79
CA LEU A 70 11.44 3.90 12.58
C LEU A 70 11.17 3.04 13.82
N THR A 71 11.48 3.56 15.02
CA THR A 71 11.15 2.89 16.29
C THR A 71 9.63 2.78 16.46
N ASN A 72 8.92 3.88 16.22
CA ASN A 72 7.45 3.87 16.34
C ASN A 72 6.80 2.89 15.35
N LEU A 73 7.34 2.77 14.12
CA LEU A 73 6.87 1.79 13.14
C LEU A 73 7.05 0.37 13.65
N TRP A 74 8.23 0.04 14.17
CA TRP A 74 8.48 -1.28 14.74
C TRP A 74 7.52 -1.60 15.88
N ASP A 75 7.36 -0.68 16.84
CA ASP A 75 6.49 -0.87 18.00
C ASP A 75 5.02 -1.02 17.58
N CYS A 76 4.54 -0.21 16.64
CA CYS A 76 3.19 -0.34 16.09
C CYS A 76 3.00 -1.65 15.30
N TYR A 77 4.02 -2.16 14.62
CA TYR A 77 3.92 -3.46 13.94
C TYR A 77 3.94 -4.62 14.94
N GLN A 78 4.58 -4.48 16.12
CA GLN A 78 4.44 -5.44 17.19
C GLN A 78 3.01 -5.43 17.78
N ASP A 79 2.40 -4.26 17.92
CA ASP A 79 0.97 -4.15 18.29
C ASP A 79 0.08 -4.84 17.25
N TRP A 80 0.31 -4.62 15.96
CA TRP A 80 -0.42 -5.31 14.89
C TRP A 80 -0.24 -6.83 14.96
N LEU A 81 0.97 -7.32 15.19
CA LEU A 81 1.23 -8.76 15.33
C LEU A 81 0.37 -9.37 16.44
N GLU A 82 0.27 -8.71 17.60
CA GLU A 82 -0.58 -9.17 18.69
C GLU A 82 -2.06 -9.26 18.28
N THR A 83 -2.55 -8.30 17.47
CA THR A 83 -3.95 -8.36 16.99
C THR A 83 -4.23 -9.56 16.09
N GLN A 84 -3.21 -10.18 15.47
CA GLN A 84 -3.38 -11.38 14.65
C GLN A 84 -3.53 -12.66 15.48
N TRP A 85 -3.14 -12.65 16.77
CA TRP A 85 -3.09 -13.81 17.63
C TRP A 85 -3.95 -13.70 18.89
N LYS A 86 -4.39 -12.51 19.22
CA LYS A 86 -5.19 -12.22 20.40
C LYS A 86 -6.64 -11.91 20.01
N THR A 87 -7.51 -11.99 20.98
CA THR A 87 -8.95 -11.75 20.77
C THR A 87 -9.36 -10.32 21.08
N ASP A 88 -8.57 -9.62 21.88
CA ASP A 88 -8.86 -8.26 22.35
C ASP A 88 -7.62 -7.61 22.99
N LYS A 89 -7.71 -6.31 23.27
CA LYS A 89 -6.64 -5.52 23.88
C LYS A 89 -6.22 -6.06 25.27
N GLN A 90 -7.15 -6.61 26.05
CA GLN A 90 -6.88 -7.10 27.40
C GLN A 90 -6.01 -8.36 27.37
N SER A 91 -6.07 -9.12 26.29
CA SER A 91 -5.29 -10.35 26.10
C SER A 91 -3.88 -10.12 25.54
N MET A 92 -3.51 -8.88 25.18
CA MET A 92 -2.18 -8.54 24.67
C MET A 92 -1.08 -8.80 25.71
N SER A 93 0.10 -9.24 25.25
CA SER A 93 1.23 -9.62 26.10
C SER A 93 2.10 -8.43 26.53
N HIS A 94 1.94 -7.26 25.88
CA HIS A 94 2.65 -6.02 26.21
C HIS A 94 1.69 -4.82 26.25
N LYS A 95 2.16 -3.71 26.78
CA LYS A 95 1.42 -2.44 26.76
C LYS A 95 1.53 -1.82 25.35
N PRO A 96 0.43 -1.73 24.60
CA PRO A 96 0.47 -1.21 23.24
C PRO A 96 0.77 0.29 23.19
N VAL A 97 1.44 0.72 22.11
CA VAL A 97 1.72 2.12 21.79
C VAL A 97 0.67 2.72 20.86
N SER A 98 0.07 1.89 20.01
CA SER A 98 -0.98 2.31 19.08
C SER A 98 -2.36 2.29 19.73
N LYS A 99 -3.13 3.37 19.51
CA LYS A 99 -4.54 3.42 19.91
C LYS A 99 -5.45 2.60 18.99
N LEU A 100 -4.94 2.04 17.92
CA LEU A 100 -5.70 1.18 17.01
C LEU A 100 -6.17 -0.11 17.69
N VAL A 101 -5.45 -0.59 18.68
CA VAL A 101 -5.86 -1.76 19.49
C VAL A 101 -7.13 -1.53 20.33
N ASP A 102 -7.69 -0.33 20.34
CA ASP A 102 -9.00 -0.05 20.93
C ASP A 102 -10.18 -0.47 20.02
N PHE A 103 -9.90 -0.82 18.76
CA PHE A 103 -10.89 -1.24 17.77
C PHE A 103 -10.89 -2.77 17.64
N GLN A 104 -11.99 -3.40 18.03
CA GLN A 104 -12.16 -4.85 18.06
C GLN A 104 -12.02 -5.48 16.67
N GLU A 105 -12.41 -4.78 15.62
CA GLU A 105 -12.34 -5.22 14.23
C GLU A 105 -10.90 -5.56 13.80
N LEU A 106 -9.90 -4.89 14.38
CA LEU A 106 -8.48 -5.15 14.09
C LEU A 106 -7.94 -6.44 14.71
N PHE A 107 -8.68 -7.07 15.63
CA PHE A 107 -8.34 -8.39 16.17
C PHE A 107 -8.88 -9.55 15.32
N ASN A 108 -9.28 -9.27 14.08
CA ASN A 108 -9.60 -10.29 13.09
C ASN A 108 -8.39 -10.47 12.17
N SER A 109 -7.86 -11.69 12.11
CA SER A 109 -6.84 -12.05 11.13
C SER A 109 -7.46 -12.03 9.71
N ARG A 110 -6.79 -11.35 8.77
CA ARG A 110 -7.27 -11.09 7.42
C ARG A 110 -6.17 -11.42 6.41
N GLU A 111 -5.89 -12.70 6.23
CA GLU A 111 -4.86 -13.26 5.35
C GLU A 111 -3.45 -12.62 5.53
N PRO A 112 -2.97 -12.45 6.79
CA PRO A 112 -1.74 -11.73 7.05
C PRO A 112 -0.53 -12.41 6.41
N GLY A 113 0.26 -11.64 5.71
CA GLY A 113 1.45 -12.10 5.01
C GLY A 113 2.42 -12.86 5.92
N ARG A 114 2.77 -14.10 5.54
CA ARG A 114 3.62 -14.99 6.35
C ARG A 114 4.97 -14.36 6.71
N THR A 115 5.59 -13.59 5.80
CA THR A 115 6.86 -12.91 6.08
C THR A 115 6.71 -11.89 7.20
N CYS A 116 5.64 -11.08 7.20
CA CYS A 116 5.35 -10.13 8.27
C CYS A 116 5.21 -10.84 9.61
N LEU A 117 4.34 -11.85 9.71
CA LEU A 117 4.12 -12.60 10.94
C LEU A 117 5.40 -13.24 11.48
N MET A 118 6.11 -13.99 10.62
CA MET A 118 7.31 -14.74 11.03
C MET A 118 8.46 -13.82 11.46
N THR A 119 8.62 -12.66 10.80
CA THR A 119 9.70 -11.74 11.14
C THR A 119 9.40 -10.97 12.41
N LEU A 120 8.18 -10.44 12.56
CA LEU A 120 7.78 -9.72 13.75
C LEU A 120 7.80 -10.63 15.01
N ALA A 121 7.44 -11.90 14.85
CA ALA A 121 7.51 -12.90 15.94
C ALA A 121 8.93 -13.16 16.47
N GLN A 122 9.97 -12.87 15.68
CA GLN A 122 11.36 -13.00 16.15
C GLN A 122 11.76 -11.87 17.12
N GLN A 123 10.94 -10.82 17.25
CA GLN A 123 11.20 -9.64 18.10
C GLN A 123 12.56 -8.97 17.79
N LYS A 124 13.01 -9.11 16.56
CA LYS A 124 14.26 -8.52 16.07
C LYS A 124 14.02 -7.91 14.68
N PRO A 125 14.16 -6.58 14.55
CA PRO A 125 13.97 -5.92 13.25
C PRO A 125 15.15 -6.25 12.31
N GLY A 126 14.82 -6.38 11.02
CA GLY A 126 15.81 -6.28 9.95
C GLY A 126 16.22 -4.83 9.71
N SER A 127 17.25 -4.63 8.89
CA SER A 127 17.67 -3.32 8.39
C SER A 127 18.26 -3.46 6.99
N LEU A 128 18.50 -2.35 6.31
CA LEU A 128 19.15 -2.34 4.99
C LEU A 128 20.56 -2.96 5.03
N GLN A 129 21.29 -2.75 6.12
CA GLN A 129 22.66 -3.27 6.31
C GLN A 129 22.69 -4.70 6.86
N HIS A 130 21.63 -5.10 7.56
CA HIS A 130 21.53 -6.42 8.18
C HIS A 130 20.15 -7.03 7.88
N PRO A 131 19.95 -7.53 6.63
CA PRO A 131 18.66 -8.12 6.24
C PRO A 131 18.40 -9.39 7.04
N ILE A 132 17.17 -9.52 7.55
CA ILE A 132 16.77 -10.65 8.38
C ILE A 132 16.33 -11.88 7.56
N ASN A 133 16.02 -11.68 6.30
CA ASN A 133 15.60 -12.71 5.33
C ASN A 133 15.86 -12.21 3.90
N ASN A 134 15.46 -12.99 2.89
CA ASN A 134 15.54 -12.59 1.47
C ASN A 134 14.14 -12.48 0.83
N SER A 135 13.14 -12.06 1.60
CA SER A 135 11.78 -11.89 1.09
C SER A 135 11.65 -10.56 0.36
N LYS A 136 11.00 -10.59 -0.80
CA LYS A 136 10.56 -9.41 -1.55
C LYS A 136 9.03 -9.36 -1.71
N GLY A 137 8.29 -10.04 -0.83
CA GLY A 137 6.83 -10.07 -0.84
C GLY A 137 6.20 -8.67 -0.74
N CYS A 138 4.95 -8.54 -1.20
CA CYS A 138 4.17 -7.30 -1.20
C CYS A 138 4.00 -6.68 0.20
N GLY A 139 4.02 -7.47 1.28
CA GLY A 139 3.87 -7.00 2.66
C GLY A 139 4.86 -5.92 3.11
N GLY A 140 5.99 -5.75 2.38
CA GLY A 140 6.93 -4.65 2.61
C GLY A 140 6.42 -3.31 2.08
N ILE A 141 5.81 -3.31 0.88
CA ILE A 141 5.37 -2.09 0.19
C ILE A 141 3.94 -1.68 0.52
N MET A 142 3.02 -2.63 0.74
CA MET A 142 1.58 -2.38 0.91
C MET A 142 1.26 -1.32 1.97
N ARG A 143 2.12 -1.22 3.00
CA ARG A 143 1.91 -0.39 4.18
C ARG A 143 2.65 0.95 4.21
N VAL A 144 3.48 1.27 3.19
CA VAL A 144 4.42 2.42 3.29
C VAL A 144 3.84 3.76 2.82
N ALA A 145 2.73 3.78 2.09
CA ALA A 145 2.18 5.03 1.55
C ALA A 145 2.00 6.15 2.59
N PRO A 146 1.59 5.90 3.86
CA PRO A 146 1.52 6.96 4.87
C PRO A 146 2.85 7.67 5.12
N ILE A 147 4.01 7.03 4.87
CA ILE A 147 5.33 7.66 5.01
C ILE A 147 5.50 8.82 4.03
N GLY A 148 4.91 8.73 2.83
CA GLY A 148 4.92 9.82 1.87
C GLY A 148 4.06 11.04 2.26
N LEU A 149 3.28 10.93 3.35
CA LEU A 149 2.42 12.00 3.87
C LEU A 149 3.08 12.82 4.99
N ILE A 150 4.36 12.61 5.31
CA ILE A 150 5.07 13.40 6.33
C ILE A 150 5.68 14.66 5.70
N ASP A 151 5.83 15.70 6.51
CA ASP A 151 6.47 16.96 6.12
C ASP A 151 7.98 16.87 6.37
N GLU A 152 8.65 16.11 5.50
CA GLU A 152 10.10 15.86 5.56
C GLU A 152 10.74 15.96 4.17
N ASP A 153 12.07 16.07 4.11
CA ASP A 153 12.82 16.04 2.85
C ASP A 153 12.67 14.68 2.13
N GLU A 154 12.63 14.70 0.80
CA GLU A 154 12.49 13.48 -0.02
C GLU A 154 13.56 12.41 0.28
N ASN A 155 14.77 12.81 0.70
CA ASN A 155 15.81 11.85 1.08
C ASN A 155 15.48 11.13 2.38
N ILE A 156 14.85 11.82 3.33
CA ILE A 156 14.36 11.24 4.59
C ILE A 156 13.20 10.29 4.30
N ILE A 157 12.24 10.72 3.48
CA ILE A 157 11.08 9.92 3.06
C ILE A 157 11.52 8.64 2.34
N ALA A 158 12.45 8.74 1.38
CA ALA A 158 12.98 7.59 0.67
C ALA A 158 13.70 6.61 1.61
N GLN A 159 14.53 7.14 2.51
CA GLN A 159 15.24 6.33 3.49
C GLN A 159 14.29 5.61 4.42
N LEU A 160 13.32 6.33 4.99
CA LEU A 160 12.33 5.77 5.90
C LEU A 160 11.43 4.73 5.20
N GLY A 161 11.05 4.97 3.94
CA GLY A 161 10.31 4.01 3.12
C GLY A 161 11.08 2.69 2.93
N ALA A 162 12.37 2.77 2.57
CA ALA A 162 13.24 1.61 2.44
C ALA A 162 13.42 0.86 3.77
N GLU A 163 13.72 1.57 4.85
CA GLU A 163 13.95 1.00 6.18
C GLU A 163 12.69 0.39 6.79
N SER A 164 11.52 1.00 6.58
CA SER A 164 10.23 0.47 6.99
C SER A 164 9.95 -0.91 6.40
N SER A 165 10.28 -1.09 5.12
CA SER A 165 10.21 -2.40 4.46
C SER A 165 11.23 -3.37 5.04
N ALA A 166 12.49 -2.94 5.21
CA ALA A 166 13.59 -3.75 5.70
C ALA A 166 13.38 -4.29 7.12
N LEU A 167 12.49 -3.68 7.94
CA LEU A 167 12.10 -4.22 9.24
C LEU A 167 11.63 -5.68 9.14
N THR A 168 11.00 -6.06 8.02
CA THR A 168 10.41 -7.40 7.83
C THR A 168 10.84 -8.10 6.54
N HIS A 169 11.20 -7.36 5.48
CA HIS A 169 11.52 -7.87 4.15
C HIS A 169 12.93 -7.43 3.75
N GLY A 170 13.86 -8.39 3.71
CA GLY A 170 15.28 -8.09 3.57
C GLY A 170 15.79 -8.00 2.13
N HIS A 171 14.98 -8.28 1.11
CA HIS A 171 15.42 -8.22 -0.28
C HIS A 171 15.47 -6.79 -0.80
N PRO A 172 16.51 -6.36 -1.56
CA PRO A 172 16.65 -4.99 -2.05
C PRO A 172 15.47 -4.47 -2.87
N LEU A 173 14.83 -5.30 -3.69
CA LEU A 173 13.65 -4.91 -4.48
C LEU A 173 12.46 -4.50 -3.60
N SER A 174 12.28 -5.10 -2.41
CA SER A 174 11.24 -4.67 -1.47
C SER A 174 11.53 -3.26 -0.94
N SER A 175 12.77 -2.98 -0.59
CA SER A 175 13.21 -1.66 -0.09
C SER A 175 13.15 -0.59 -1.17
N LEU A 176 13.60 -0.90 -2.40
CA LEU A 176 13.54 0.03 -3.54
C LEU A 176 12.10 0.39 -3.90
N SER A 177 11.21 -0.61 -3.96
CA SER A 177 9.80 -0.40 -4.26
C SER A 177 9.10 0.44 -3.19
N SER A 178 9.42 0.20 -1.93
CA SER A 178 8.86 0.92 -0.78
C SER A 178 9.36 2.37 -0.71
N ALA A 179 10.66 2.60 -0.93
CA ALA A 179 11.21 3.95 -1.04
C ALA A 179 10.58 4.73 -2.20
N TYR A 180 10.43 4.07 -3.35
CA TYR A 180 9.81 4.66 -4.52
C TYR A 180 8.35 5.07 -4.26
N LEU A 181 7.53 4.17 -3.69
CA LEU A 181 6.13 4.48 -3.39
C LEU A 181 6.02 5.64 -2.41
N ALA A 182 6.81 5.66 -1.33
CA ALA A 182 6.79 6.74 -0.37
C ALA A 182 7.10 8.10 -1.02
N VAL A 183 8.15 8.19 -1.85
CA VAL A 183 8.50 9.43 -2.58
C VAL A 183 7.44 9.81 -3.61
N LEU A 184 6.89 8.82 -4.33
CA LEU A 184 5.82 9.10 -5.30
C LEU A 184 4.58 9.68 -4.59
N ILE A 185 4.13 9.10 -3.48
CA ILE A 185 3.01 9.62 -2.69
C ILE A 185 3.28 11.05 -2.23
N HIS A 186 4.51 11.34 -1.76
CA HIS A 186 4.90 12.70 -1.35
C HIS A 186 4.79 13.70 -2.51
N ARG A 187 5.32 13.37 -3.68
CA ARG A 187 5.25 14.22 -4.87
C ARG A 187 3.81 14.45 -5.35
N LEU A 188 2.95 13.46 -5.21
CA LEU A 188 1.54 13.56 -5.57
C LEU A 188 0.72 14.44 -4.62
N LEU A 189 1.24 14.85 -3.49
CA LEU A 189 0.62 15.88 -2.65
C LEU A 189 0.51 17.24 -3.39
N THR A 190 1.43 17.52 -4.30
CA THR A 190 1.48 18.80 -5.04
C THR A 190 1.37 18.65 -6.55
N SER A 191 1.41 17.42 -7.06
CA SER A 191 1.41 17.12 -8.49
C SER A 191 0.37 16.06 -8.84
N ASN A 192 0.09 15.89 -10.12
CA ASN A 192 -0.69 14.78 -10.65
C ASN A 192 0.23 13.73 -11.25
N ILE A 193 -0.19 12.47 -11.25
CA ILE A 193 0.59 11.40 -11.85
C ILE A 193 0.76 11.64 -13.36
N SER A 194 1.96 11.39 -13.86
CA SER A 194 2.31 11.44 -15.28
C SER A 194 3.50 10.52 -15.55
N PRO A 195 3.73 10.07 -16.80
CA PRO A 195 4.92 9.31 -17.14
C PRO A 195 6.22 10.02 -16.74
N GLN A 196 6.27 11.35 -16.87
CA GLN A 196 7.44 12.13 -16.49
C GLN A 196 7.67 12.09 -14.97
N LEU A 197 6.63 12.30 -14.15
CA LEU A 197 6.75 12.24 -12.68
C LEU A 197 7.22 10.87 -12.20
N VAL A 198 6.71 9.79 -12.81
CA VAL A 198 7.13 8.41 -12.53
C VAL A 198 8.62 8.21 -12.84
N LEU A 199 9.08 8.68 -14.00
CA LEU A 199 10.49 8.57 -14.39
C LEU A 199 11.41 9.49 -13.58
N ASP A 200 10.97 10.67 -13.19
CA ASP A 200 11.73 11.57 -12.30
C ASP A 200 11.85 10.99 -10.91
N THR A 201 10.81 10.32 -10.41
CA THR A 201 10.86 9.58 -9.14
C THR A 201 11.84 8.41 -9.25
N LEU A 202 11.82 7.66 -10.35
CA LEU A 202 12.78 6.58 -10.60
C LEU A 202 14.23 7.09 -10.63
N ASN A 203 14.49 8.20 -11.30
CA ASN A 203 15.83 8.79 -11.37
C ASN A 203 16.33 9.24 -9.99
N PHE A 204 15.44 9.80 -9.16
CA PHE A 204 15.77 10.15 -7.78
C PHE A 204 16.15 8.91 -6.96
N ILE A 205 15.34 7.85 -6.99
CA ILE A 205 15.61 6.58 -6.27
C ILE A 205 16.92 5.95 -6.76
N LYS A 206 17.18 5.94 -8.06
CA LYS A 206 18.46 5.45 -8.63
C LYS A 206 19.67 6.23 -8.13
N SER A 207 19.55 7.54 -8.02
CA SER A 207 20.65 8.37 -7.48
C SER A 207 20.89 8.08 -6.02
N LYS A 208 19.83 8.03 -5.20
CA LYS A 208 19.92 7.83 -3.75
C LYS A 208 20.43 6.44 -3.38
N PHE A 209 19.99 5.41 -4.07
CA PHE A 209 20.33 4.01 -3.80
C PHE A 209 21.26 3.41 -4.88
N SER A 210 22.17 4.22 -5.42
CA SER A 210 23.03 3.87 -6.57
C SER A 210 23.89 2.62 -6.38
N THR A 211 24.15 2.20 -5.15
CA THR A 211 24.95 1.01 -4.81
C THR A 211 24.08 -0.19 -4.40
N MET A 212 22.75 -0.05 -4.42
CA MET A 212 21.84 -1.14 -4.01
C MET A 212 21.74 -2.18 -5.12
N ASP A 213 21.81 -3.45 -4.75
CA ASP A 213 21.61 -4.56 -5.68
C ASP A 213 20.23 -4.53 -6.33
N TYR A 214 20.10 -5.15 -7.50
CA TYR A 214 18.85 -5.22 -8.28
C TYR A 214 18.29 -3.88 -8.76
N LEU A 215 19.08 -2.79 -8.73
CA LEU A 215 18.61 -1.48 -9.22
C LEU A 215 18.30 -1.47 -10.72
N SER A 216 18.97 -2.33 -11.51
CA SER A 216 18.67 -2.53 -12.94
C SER A 216 17.30 -3.14 -13.13
N ASP A 217 17.03 -4.26 -12.44
CA ASP A 217 15.76 -4.99 -12.51
C ASP A 217 14.59 -4.08 -12.10
N PHE A 218 14.78 -3.34 -10.99
CA PHE A 218 13.81 -2.33 -10.53
C PHE A 218 13.56 -1.25 -11.59
N THR A 219 14.63 -0.75 -12.23
CA THR A 219 14.53 0.26 -13.29
C THR A 219 13.74 -0.26 -14.50
N GLU A 220 13.98 -1.50 -14.88
CA GLU A 220 13.33 -2.12 -16.04
C GLU A 220 11.84 -2.29 -15.84
N ILE A 221 11.40 -2.78 -14.68
CA ILE A 221 9.97 -3.01 -14.42
C ILE A 221 9.18 -1.70 -14.30
N ILE A 222 9.76 -0.64 -13.70
CA ILE A 222 9.10 0.68 -13.64
C ILE A 222 8.96 1.28 -15.04
N LYS A 223 10.00 1.20 -15.86
CA LYS A 223 9.94 1.65 -17.27
C LYS A 223 8.94 0.84 -18.09
N LEU A 224 8.89 -0.48 -17.87
CA LEU A 224 7.94 -1.35 -18.55
C LEU A 224 6.50 -0.93 -18.21
N ALA A 225 6.17 -0.76 -16.91
CA ALA A 225 4.86 -0.32 -16.48
C ALA A 225 4.48 1.04 -17.10
N THR A 226 5.42 2.00 -17.10
CA THR A 226 5.21 3.32 -17.71
C THR A 226 4.92 3.21 -19.19
N ASN A 227 5.69 2.42 -19.94
CA ASN A 227 5.51 2.25 -21.39
C ASN A 227 4.18 1.56 -21.72
N LEU A 228 3.86 0.48 -20.99
CA LEU A 228 2.62 -0.26 -21.22
C LEU A 228 1.38 0.58 -20.94
N SER A 229 1.43 1.49 -19.97
CA SER A 229 0.32 2.39 -19.66
C SER A 229 -0.06 3.32 -20.82
N GLN A 230 0.83 3.50 -21.80
CA GLN A 230 0.61 4.33 -23.00
C GLN A 230 0.11 3.51 -24.20
N THR A 231 -0.01 2.18 -24.06
CA THR A 231 -0.52 1.33 -25.15
C THR A 231 -2.03 1.16 -25.07
N THR A 232 -2.62 0.78 -26.21
CA THR A 232 -4.06 0.41 -26.31
C THR A 232 -4.29 -1.08 -26.08
N ASP A 233 -3.26 -1.82 -25.72
CA ASP A 233 -3.34 -3.26 -25.49
C ASP A 233 -4.28 -3.57 -24.32
N ASN A 234 -4.81 -4.80 -24.33
CA ASN A 234 -5.67 -5.31 -23.28
C ASN A 234 -4.91 -5.35 -21.94
N ASP A 235 -5.56 -4.92 -20.85
CA ASP A 235 -4.94 -4.82 -19.51
C ASP A 235 -4.43 -6.17 -19.02
N PHE A 236 -5.20 -7.24 -19.20
CA PHE A 236 -4.78 -8.58 -18.79
C PHE A 236 -3.50 -9.04 -19.49
N ILE A 237 -3.34 -8.74 -20.79
CA ILE A 237 -2.10 -9.03 -21.53
C ILE A 237 -0.93 -8.24 -20.94
N ASN A 238 -1.15 -6.98 -20.57
CA ASN A 238 -0.12 -6.15 -19.96
C ASN A 238 0.25 -6.65 -18.56
N PHE A 239 -0.72 -7.10 -17.75
CA PHE A 239 -0.45 -7.72 -16.45
C PHE A 239 0.41 -8.98 -16.56
N GLN A 240 0.21 -9.83 -17.57
CA GLN A 240 1.07 -11.00 -17.80
C GLN A 240 2.55 -10.63 -17.99
N ARG A 241 2.84 -9.39 -18.39
CA ARG A 241 4.21 -8.86 -18.55
C ARG A 241 4.75 -8.19 -17.30
N LEU A 242 3.86 -7.65 -16.44
CA LEU A 242 4.21 -6.94 -15.20
C LEU A 242 4.33 -7.89 -14.00
N GLY A 243 3.75 -9.08 -14.08
CA GLY A 243 3.73 -10.05 -13.00
C GLY A 243 2.35 -10.27 -12.40
N LYS A 244 2.32 -10.85 -11.19
CA LYS A 244 1.10 -11.22 -10.47
C LYS A 244 0.88 -10.43 -9.18
N GLY A 245 1.76 -9.50 -8.85
CA GLY A 245 1.63 -8.67 -7.65
C GLY A 245 2.05 -9.33 -6.33
N TRP A 246 2.49 -10.59 -6.31
CA TRP A 246 2.94 -11.26 -5.09
C TRP A 246 4.24 -10.71 -4.50
N VAL A 247 4.97 -9.92 -5.27
CA VAL A 247 6.24 -9.32 -4.88
C VAL A 247 6.21 -7.81 -5.12
N ALA A 248 6.93 -7.08 -4.28
CA ALA A 248 6.82 -5.63 -4.16
C ALA A 248 6.97 -4.86 -5.48
N GLU A 249 7.93 -5.25 -6.32
CA GLU A 249 8.18 -4.60 -7.60
C GLU A 249 7.07 -4.85 -8.64
N GLU A 250 6.44 -6.03 -8.61
CA GLU A 250 5.31 -6.35 -9.48
C GLU A 250 4.04 -5.62 -9.04
N THR A 251 3.76 -5.62 -7.73
CA THR A 251 2.63 -4.87 -7.14
C THR A 251 2.71 -3.39 -7.51
N LEU A 252 3.91 -2.79 -7.32
CA LEU A 252 4.15 -1.39 -7.69
C LEU A 252 3.96 -1.16 -9.20
N ALA A 253 4.48 -2.05 -10.03
CA ALA A 253 4.39 -1.91 -11.49
C ALA A 253 2.94 -1.97 -11.99
N ILE A 254 2.13 -2.89 -11.48
CA ILE A 254 0.69 -2.98 -11.79
C ILE A 254 -0.03 -1.71 -11.34
N ALA A 255 0.24 -1.24 -10.12
CA ALA A 255 -0.38 -0.03 -9.59
C ALA A 255 -0.01 1.23 -10.39
N LEU A 256 1.25 1.37 -10.80
CA LEU A 256 1.69 2.48 -11.66
C LEU A 256 1.03 2.42 -13.04
N TYR A 257 0.97 1.23 -13.65
CA TYR A 257 0.29 1.02 -14.91
C TYR A 257 -1.17 1.47 -14.85
N CYS A 258 -1.93 1.00 -13.87
CA CYS A 258 -3.34 1.34 -13.70
C CYS A 258 -3.54 2.84 -13.42
N SER A 259 -2.74 3.40 -12.51
CA SER A 259 -2.82 4.82 -12.16
C SER A 259 -2.49 5.76 -13.31
N LEU A 260 -1.55 5.40 -14.18
CA LEU A 260 -1.19 6.17 -15.38
C LEU A 260 -2.24 6.03 -16.48
N LYS A 261 -2.67 4.81 -16.78
CA LYS A 261 -3.61 4.54 -17.88
C LYS A 261 -4.99 5.11 -17.62
N TYR A 262 -5.43 5.06 -16.37
CA TYR A 262 -6.77 5.49 -15.92
C TYR A 262 -6.73 6.75 -15.05
N GLN A 263 -5.74 7.64 -15.25
CA GLN A 263 -5.53 8.83 -14.40
C GLN A 263 -6.75 9.77 -14.29
N LYS A 264 -7.69 9.72 -15.25
CA LYS A 264 -8.92 10.54 -15.26
C LYS A 264 -10.10 9.87 -14.56
N ASP A 265 -9.99 8.60 -14.22
CA ASP A 265 -11.02 7.80 -13.57
C ASP A 265 -10.40 6.96 -12.44
N PRO A 266 -10.27 7.54 -11.23
CA PRO A 266 -9.67 6.87 -10.09
C PRO A 266 -10.36 5.54 -9.71
N CYS A 267 -11.69 5.49 -9.79
CA CYS A 267 -12.43 4.26 -9.52
C CYS A 267 -12.09 3.18 -10.54
N ARG A 268 -12.04 3.53 -11.82
CA ARG A 268 -11.68 2.59 -12.87
C ARG A 268 -10.25 2.09 -12.73
N ALA A 269 -9.31 2.94 -12.32
CA ALA A 269 -7.93 2.51 -12.04
C ALA A 269 -7.88 1.40 -10.98
N ILE A 270 -8.63 1.57 -9.89
CA ILE A 270 -8.73 0.57 -8.81
C ILE A 270 -9.42 -0.70 -9.31
N GLU A 271 -10.57 -0.57 -9.99
CA GLU A 271 -11.29 -1.73 -10.53
C GLU A 271 -10.43 -2.57 -11.46
N ILE A 272 -9.67 -1.95 -12.34
CA ILE A 272 -8.77 -2.68 -13.24
C ILE A 272 -7.65 -3.37 -12.46
N SER A 273 -7.08 -2.72 -11.43
CA SER A 273 -5.95 -3.26 -10.68
C SER A 273 -6.28 -4.48 -9.83
N VAL A 274 -7.56 -4.78 -9.58
CA VAL A 274 -8.00 -5.97 -8.82
C VAL A 274 -8.46 -7.12 -9.72
N ASN A 275 -8.52 -6.93 -11.04
CA ASN A 275 -9.04 -7.91 -12.00
C ASN A 275 -7.91 -8.59 -12.79
N HIS A 276 -7.07 -9.38 -12.10
CA HIS A 276 -5.97 -10.13 -12.72
C HIS A 276 -5.67 -11.45 -11.98
N ASP A 277 -4.67 -12.20 -12.44
CA ASP A 277 -4.16 -13.39 -11.73
C ASP A 277 -3.21 -12.95 -10.63
N GLY A 278 -3.56 -13.09 -9.37
CA GLY A 278 -2.60 -12.89 -8.28
C GLY A 278 -3.10 -11.98 -7.16
N ASP A 279 -2.20 -11.22 -6.57
CA ASP A 279 -2.36 -10.42 -5.36
C ASP A 279 -3.22 -9.17 -5.63
N SER A 280 -4.53 -9.38 -5.69
CA SER A 280 -5.50 -8.36 -6.11
C SER A 280 -5.73 -7.27 -5.07
N ASP A 281 -5.66 -7.59 -3.78
CA ASP A 281 -5.84 -6.62 -2.71
C ASP A 281 -4.63 -5.68 -2.59
N SER A 282 -3.39 -6.20 -2.62
CA SER A 282 -2.18 -5.36 -2.62
C SER A 282 -2.09 -4.47 -3.85
N THR A 283 -2.38 -4.98 -5.06
CA THR A 283 -2.38 -4.14 -6.27
C THR A 283 -3.49 -3.10 -6.24
N GLY A 284 -4.68 -3.47 -5.74
CA GLY A 284 -5.80 -2.56 -5.49
C GLY A 284 -5.45 -1.49 -4.46
N SER A 285 -4.88 -1.90 -3.32
CA SER A 285 -4.48 -1.01 -2.22
C SER A 285 -3.50 0.06 -2.70
N ILE A 286 -2.40 -0.33 -3.35
CA ILE A 286 -1.38 0.64 -3.81
C ILE A 286 -1.92 1.53 -4.93
N THR A 287 -2.71 1.00 -5.86
CA THR A 287 -3.40 1.82 -6.86
C THR A 287 -4.29 2.85 -6.20
N GLY A 288 -5.11 2.43 -5.23
CA GLY A 288 -6.00 3.30 -4.47
C GLY A 288 -5.26 4.40 -3.70
N GLN A 289 -4.13 4.09 -3.08
CA GLN A 289 -3.27 5.07 -2.41
C GLN A 289 -2.74 6.12 -3.40
N ILE A 290 -2.25 5.69 -4.57
CA ILE A 290 -1.70 6.58 -5.61
C ILE A 290 -2.78 7.50 -6.20
N VAL A 291 -3.95 6.95 -6.58
CA VAL A 291 -5.00 7.78 -7.18
C VAL A 291 -5.71 8.63 -6.12
N GLY A 292 -5.84 8.11 -4.89
CA GLY A 292 -6.52 8.80 -3.80
C GLY A 292 -5.78 10.04 -3.30
N VAL A 293 -4.44 9.99 -3.15
CA VAL A 293 -3.64 11.14 -2.68
C VAL A 293 -3.74 12.36 -3.61
N GLN A 294 -4.08 12.17 -4.87
CA GLN A 294 -4.26 13.24 -5.84
C GLN A 294 -5.59 13.97 -5.68
N GLN A 295 -6.56 13.38 -4.97
CA GLN A 295 -7.91 13.93 -4.84
C GLN A 295 -8.00 14.93 -3.68
N SER A 296 -8.55 16.11 -3.96
CA SER A 296 -8.74 17.18 -2.97
C SER A 296 -10.09 17.14 -2.24
N ASN A 297 -11.01 16.27 -2.69
CA ASN A 297 -12.33 16.11 -2.11
C ASN A 297 -12.78 14.63 -2.16
N SER A 298 -13.97 14.33 -1.65
CA SER A 298 -14.51 12.96 -1.58
C SER A 298 -15.49 12.60 -2.71
N LEU A 299 -15.65 13.46 -3.73
CA LEU A 299 -16.66 13.24 -4.78
C LEU A 299 -16.33 12.05 -5.70
N TRP A 300 -15.07 11.66 -5.75
CA TRP A 300 -14.61 10.51 -6.52
C TRP A 300 -14.93 9.16 -5.86
N LEU A 301 -15.20 9.17 -4.53
CA LEU A 301 -15.44 7.95 -3.76
C LEU A 301 -16.82 7.34 -4.07
N PRO A 302 -16.91 6.03 -4.30
CA PRO A 302 -18.18 5.34 -4.54
C PRO A 302 -19.00 5.26 -3.23
N ALA A 303 -19.95 6.16 -3.04
CA ALA A 303 -20.66 6.36 -1.77
C ALA A 303 -21.32 5.08 -1.22
N SER A 304 -21.92 4.26 -2.08
CA SER A 304 -22.58 3.00 -1.69
C SER A 304 -21.58 2.00 -1.10
N TYR A 305 -20.41 1.89 -1.71
CA TYR A 305 -19.34 1.02 -1.26
C TYR A 305 -18.67 1.56 0.02
N LEU A 306 -18.31 2.85 0.00
CA LEU A 306 -17.66 3.53 1.13
C LEU A 306 -18.47 3.44 2.43
N ASN A 307 -19.81 3.50 2.33
CA ASN A 307 -20.68 3.41 3.51
C ASN A 307 -20.65 2.04 4.19
N LYS A 308 -20.19 1.00 3.51
CA LYS A 308 -20.07 -0.38 4.00
C LYS A 308 -18.63 -0.75 4.39
N LEU A 309 -17.66 0.12 4.08
CA LEU A 309 -16.25 -0.15 4.34
C LEU A 309 -15.97 -0.28 5.84
N GLU A 310 -15.37 -1.41 6.22
CA GLU A 310 -14.90 -1.68 7.57
C GLU A 310 -13.94 -0.57 8.03
N LEU A 311 -14.05 -0.14 9.29
CA LEU A 311 -13.19 0.89 9.90
C LEU A 311 -13.15 2.25 9.17
N ARG A 312 -14.13 2.55 8.30
CA ARG A 312 -14.19 3.82 7.53
C ARG A 312 -13.91 5.05 8.39
N ASP A 313 -14.55 5.15 9.55
CA ASP A 313 -14.46 6.35 10.39
C ASP A 313 -13.08 6.45 11.09
N VAL A 314 -12.45 5.32 11.39
CA VAL A 314 -11.07 5.23 11.89
C VAL A 314 -10.09 5.72 10.83
N ILE A 315 -10.24 5.26 9.59
CA ILE A 315 -9.43 5.67 8.43
C ILE A 315 -9.53 7.18 8.22
N ILE A 316 -10.74 7.72 8.22
CA ILE A 316 -10.99 9.16 8.09
C ILE A 316 -10.34 9.95 9.24
N SER A 317 -10.46 9.44 10.47
CA SER A 317 -9.88 10.09 11.65
C SER A 317 -8.35 10.15 11.56
N LEU A 318 -7.70 9.04 11.17
CA LEU A 318 -6.24 9.00 11.00
C LEU A 318 -5.76 9.93 9.89
N GLY A 319 -6.41 9.93 8.73
CA GLY A 319 -6.07 10.83 7.64
C GLY A 319 -6.17 12.31 8.02
N LYS A 320 -7.19 12.69 8.79
CA LYS A 320 -7.32 14.05 9.34
C LYS A 320 -6.20 14.40 10.32
N LYS A 321 -5.82 13.46 11.20
CA LYS A 321 -4.72 13.67 12.17
C LYS A 321 -3.37 13.81 11.46
N LEU A 322 -3.10 13.01 10.41
CA LEU A 322 -1.90 13.17 9.58
C LEU A 322 -1.87 14.57 8.93
N SER A 323 -2.97 14.98 8.31
CA SER A 323 -3.09 16.30 7.71
C SER A 323 -2.85 17.44 8.71
N GLN A 324 -3.34 17.31 9.95
CA GLN A 324 -3.12 18.28 11.02
C GLN A 324 -1.66 18.31 11.49
N LYS A 325 -1.05 17.13 11.74
CA LYS A 325 0.35 17.04 12.20
C LYS A 325 1.31 17.60 11.17
N PHE A 326 1.14 17.24 9.89
CA PHE A 326 2.07 17.57 8.81
C PHE A 326 1.63 18.74 7.93
N LYS A 327 0.54 19.42 8.27
CA LYS A 327 0.03 20.64 7.61
C LYS A 327 -0.23 20.50 6.11
N ILE A 328 -0.75 19.34 5.71
CA ILE A 328 -1.07 18.95 4.33
C ILE A 328 -2.56 19.13 4.04
#